data_eb98d5d2ff341298b736e96832db0167
#
_entry.id   eb98d5d2ff341298b736e96832db0167
#
_cell.length_a   1.000
_cell.length_b   1.000
_cell.length_c   1.000
_cell.angle_alpha   90.00
_cell.angle_beta   90.00
_cell.angle_gamma   90.00
#
_symmetry.space_group_name_H-M   'P 1'
#
loop_
_entity.id
_entity.type
_entity.pdbx_description
1 polymer ?
#
loop_
_entity_poly.entity_id
_entity_poly.type
_entity_poly.pdbx_seq_one_letter_code
_entity_poly.pdbx_strand_id
1 'polypeptide(L)'
;MKTPRNRLARSGTFAVFAVQGLSFATLLTQVAAIQGRHRLDEGELTLLLLIVPVLAGVGSVGAGALAARLGSKWLLRLAQPLVAAAVVLTGLAPNVPVLLVALLLFGLGVGAVDAGMNMQGVAVERRYGRPLLNGFHCVWSVASLLGALWASAMASVLPLSLTMALPMVLAVAGSLIAGPLLCTIEEEKTEQTTTAAARFPWKPIIPLCLAMAFLYVGDAAISNFSTVYMKDVLAAGVSVIPLAYAAYQATTLLVRLGGDFAVRRYGPAAIVRIGGAIAALGFLGIVLAPNQPLAIVAFGLTGVGLSVVAPQSFSAAGRLDPAGTGVAIARVNLFNYVGFIVGAALVGGIADAAGMQVAFAAPLVLAAAIIALAPGFHPKLPAQTT
;
A
#
# COMPACT_ATOMS: atom_id res chain seq x y z
N MET A 1 -11.43 22.80 -19.28
CA MET A 1 -10.32 22.33 -20.13
C MET A 1 -9.15 21.90 -19.24
N LYS A 2 -8.54 20.72 -19.49
CA LYS A 2 -7.41 20.24 -18.71
C LYS A 2 -6.17 21.01 -19.12
N THR A 3 -5.65 21.87 -18.25
CA THR A 3 -4.44 22.65 -18.54
C THR A 3 -3.23 21.74 -18.79
N PRO A 4 -2.23 22.13 -19.60
CA PRO A 4 -0.97 21.38 -19.77
C PRO A 4 -0.32 21.03 -18.42
N ARG A 5 -0.38 21.94 -17.45
CA ARG A 5 0.15 21.75 -16.09
C ARG A 5 -0.49 20.57 -15.36
N ASN A 6 -1.82 20.39 -15.47
CA ASN A 6 -2.53 19.27 -14.84
C ASN A 6 -2.12 17.91 -15.45
N ARG A 7 -1.84 17.87 -16.76
CA ARG A 7 -1.34 16.65 -17.42
C ARG A 7 0.06 16.31 -16.92
N LEU A 8 0.94 17.28 -16.80
CA LEU A 8 2.29 17.10 -16.25
C LEU A 8 2.25 16.59 -14.81
N ALA A 9 1.47 17.22 -13.94
CA ALA A 9 1.31 16.77 -12.55
C ALA A 9 0.80 15.32 -12.47
N ARG A 10 -0.19 14.94 -13.30
CA ARG A 10 -0.68 13.57 -13.36
C ARG A 10 0.39 12.58 -13.83
N SER A 11 1.17 12.94 -14.87
CA SER A 11 2.26 12.08 -15.37
C SER A 11 3.37 11.93 -14.32
N GLY A 12 3.74 13.01 -13.63
CA GLY A 12 4.68 12.96 -12.51
C GLY A 12 4.20 12.05 -11.38
N THR A 13 2.92 12.13 -11.02
CA THR A 13 2.32 11.25 -9.99
C THR A 13 2.33 9.80 -10.42
N PHE A 14 2.00 9.47 -11.68
CA PHE A 14 2.14 8.10 -12.20
C PHE A 14 3.57 7.59 -12.09
N ALA A 15 4.56 8.41 -12.45
CA ALA A 15 5.97 8.03 -12.35
C ALA A 15 6.40 7.77 -10.89
N VAL A 16 5.95 8.58 -9.93
CA VAL A 16 6.22 8.38 -8.50
C VAL A 16 5.66 7.04 -8.01
N PHE A 17 4.42 6.70 -8.36
CA PHE A 17 3.82 5.40 -8.01
C PHE A 17 4.56 4.23 -8.67
N ALA A 18 5.00 4.38 -9.93
CA ALA A 18 5.80 3.36 -10.61
C ALA A 18 7.17 3.16 -9.93
N VAL A 19 7.87 4.25 -9.61
CA VAL A 19 9.17 4.20 -8.90
C VAL A 19 9.02 3.50 -7.55
N GLN A 20 7.98 3.82 -6.79
CA GLN A 20 7.73 3.18 -5.50
C GLN A 20 7.45 1.69 -5.64
N GLY A 21 6.57 1.29 -6.57
CA GLY A 21 6.26 -0.12 -6.82
C GLY A 21 7.48 -0.93 -7.22
N LEU A 22 8.31 -0.39 -8.13
CA LEU A 22 9.57 -1.00 -8.56
C LEU A 22 10.54 -1.17 -7.39
N SER A 23 10.77 -0.11 -6.60
CA SER A 23 11.71 -0.12 -5.48
C SER A 23 11.30 -1.10 -4.39
N PHE A 24 10.01 -1.10 -4.04
CA PHE A 24 9.45 -1.97 -3.01
C PHE A 24 9.57 -3.45 -3.40
N ALA A 25 9.15 -3.81 -4.61
CA ALA A 25 9.23 -5.19 -5.09
C ALA A 25 10.67 -5.67 -5.27
N THR A 26 11.58 -4.80 -5.71
CA THR A 26 13.01 -5.15 -5.85
C THR A 26 13.60 -5.62 -4.52
N LEU A 27 13.25 -5.02 -3.39
CA LEU A 27 13.74 -5.49 -2.09
C LEU A 27 13.01 -6.74 -1.63
N LEU A 28 11.67 -6.73 -1.63
CA LEU A 28 10.89 -7.82 -1.04
C LEU A 28 11.10 -9.16 -1.74
N THR A 29 11.32 -9.16 -3.05
CA THR A 29 11.57 -10.39 -3.80
C THR A 29 12.95 -10.99 -3.56
N GLN A 30 13.85 -10.26 -2.92
CA GLN A 30 15.22 -10.71 -2.61
C GLN A 30 15.42 -11.15 -1.14
N VAL A 31 14.35 -11.18 -0.35
CA VAL A 31 14.41 -11.53 1.09
C VAL A 31 15.10 -12.87 1.33
N ALA A 32 14.77 -13.91 0.56
CA ALA A 32 15.41 -15.22 0.69
C ALA A 32 16.92 -15.20 0.34
N ALA A 33 17.31 -14.40 -0.66
CA ALA A 33 18.72 -14.24 -1.03
C ALA A 33 19.50 -13.45 0.04
N ILE A 34 18.86 -12.43 0.65
CA ILE A 34 19.42 -11.67 1.78
C ILE A 34 19.59 -12.60 2.99
N GLN A 35 18.59 -13.42 3.32
CA GLN A 35 18.66 -14.41 4.38
C GLN A 35 19.84 -15.36 4.20
N GLY A 36 19.94 -15.97 3.01
CA GLY A 36 21.03 -16.92 2.71
C GLY A 36 22.42 -16.27 2.74
N ARG A 37 22.56 -15.02 2.21
CA ARG A 37 23.83 -14.29 2.21
C ARG A 37 24.35 -13.99 3.60
N HIS A 38 23.47 -13.60 4.52
CA HIS A 38 23.83 -13.22 5.90
C HIS A 38 23.70 -14.37 6.88
N ARG A 39 23.25 -15.56 6.42
CA ARG A 39 23.03 -16.76 7.24
C ARG A 39 22.09 -16.49 8.42
N LEU A 40 21.05 -15.69 8.19
CA LEU A 40 20.08 -15.35 9.22
C LEU A 40 19.18 -16.55 9.51
N ASP A 41 18.93 -16.80 10.78
CA ASP A 41 17.87 -17.71 11.18
C ASP A 41 16.48 -17.09 10.93
N GLU A 42 15.41 -17.89 11.10
CA GLU A 42 14.04 -17.44 10.84
C GLU A 42 13.61 -16.33 11.81
N GLY A 43 14.08 -16.36 13.06
CA GLY A 43 13.77 -15.35 14.07
C GLY A 43 14.46 -14.03 13.77
N GLU A 44 15.75 -14.06 13.43
CA GLU A 44 16.53 -12.88 13.04
C GLU A 44 15.94 -12.21 11.79
N LEU A 45 15.59 -13.02 10.76
CA LEU A 45 14.92 -12.52 9.56
C LEU A 45 13.59 -11.87 9.88
N THR A 46 12.77 -12.52 10.71
CA THR A 46 11.45 -12.00 11.11
C THR A 46 11.58 -10.67 11.83
N LEU A 47 12.54 -10.53 12.77
CA LEU A 47 12.80 -9.28 13.47
C LEU A 47 13.24 -8.16 12.52
N LEU A 48 14.16 -8.48 11.58
CA LEU A 48 14.63 -7.51 10.59
C LEU A 48 13.49 -7.05 9.66
N LEU A 49 12.63 -7.97 9.22
CA LEU A 49 11.49 -7.62 8.37
C LEU A 49 10.41 -6.84 9.13
N LEU A 50 10.21 -7.09 10.43
CA LEU A 50 9.26 -6.37 11.25
C LEU A 50 9.64 -4.89 11.47
N ILE A 51 10.95 -4.59 11.47
CA ILE A 51 11.45 -3.22 11.57
C ILE A 51 10.93 -2.35 10.42
N VAL A 52 10.82 -2.88 9.21
CA VAL A 52 10.41 -2.13 8.02
C VAL A 52 9.02 -1.48 8.18
N PRO A 53 7.92 -2.21 8.47
CA PRO A 53 6.60 -1.60 8.63
C PRO A 53 6.52 -0.70 9.87
N VAL A 54 7.26 -0.99 10.95
CA VAL A 54 7.33 -0.11 12.13
C VAL A 54 7.94 1.25 11.75
N LEU A 55 9.09 1.24 11.10
CA LEU A 55 9.76 2.46 10.65
C LEU A 55 8.99 3.18 9.54
N ALA A 56 8.28 2.44 8.70
CA ALA A 56 7.40 3.03 7.70
C ALA A 56 6.22 3.79 8.33
N GLY A 57 5.67 3.27 9.44
CA GLY A 57 4.71 4.01 10.25
C GLY A 57 5.27 5.33 10.78
N VAL A 58 6.49 5.31 11.34
CA VAL A 58 7.20 6.52 11.81
C VAL A 58 7.47 7.47 10.66
N GLY A 59 7.98 6.97 9.52
CA GLY A 59 8.23 7.72 8.30
C GLY A 59 6.98 8.40 7.76
N SER A 60 5.84 7.71 7.76
CA SER A 60 4.55 8.25 7.33
C SER A 60 4.06 9.42 8.20
N VAL A 61 4.18 9.28 9.53
CA VAL A 61 3.81 10.37 10.47
C VAL A 61 4.73 11.57 10.29
N GLY A 62 6.05 11.33 10.21
CA GLY A 62 7.06 12.38 9.95
C GLY A 62 6.82 13.07 8.59
N ALA A 63 6.41 12.32 7.58
CA ALA A 63 6.05 12.83 6.26
C ALA A 63 4.90 13.83 6.32
N GLY A 64 3.87 13.58 7.11
CA GLY A 64 2.75 14.52 7.30
C GLY A 64 3.23 15.87 7.85
N ALA A 65 4.11 15.87 8.86
CA ALA A 65 4.67 17.07 9.44
C ALA A 65 5.59 17.84 8.46
N LEU A 66 6.40 17.09 7.70
CA LEU A 66 7.33 17.67 6.73
C LEU A 66 6.60 18.23 5.51
N ALA A 67 5.61 17.50 4.98
CA ALA A 67 4.80 17.93 3.85
C ALA A 67 3.96 19.17 4.16
N ALA A 68 3.47 19.32 5.39
CA ALA A 68 2.77 20.52 5.83
C ALA A 68 3.64 21.80 5.72
N ARG A 69 4.96 21.66 5.84
CA ARG A 69 5.94 22.78 5.77
C ARG A 69 6.50 22.97 4.38
N LEU A 70 6.91 21.90 3.70
CA LEU A 70 7.68 21.93 2.45
C LEU A 70 6.86 21.52 1.22
N GLY A 71 5.65 20.94 1.41
CA GLY A 71 4.88 20.30 0.36
C GLY A 71 5.34 18.86 0.08
N SER A 72 4.43 18.03 -0.44
CA SER A 72 4.74 16.62 -0.73
C SER A 72 5.73 16.44 -1.89
N LYS A 73 5.85 17.44 -2.78
CA LYS A 73 6.84 17.47 -3.85
C LYS A 73 8.27 17.35 -3.34
N TRP A 74 8.65 18.16 -2.35
CA TRP A 74 9.99 18.13 -1.78
C TRP A 74 10.22 16.88 -0.94
N LEU A 75 9.21 16.44 -0.20
CA LEU A 75 9.24 15.18 0.52
C LEU A 75 9.61 14.01 -0.42
N LEU A 76 8.93 13.87 -1.56
CA LEU A 76 9.17 12.80 -2.53
C LEU A 76 10.53 12.90 -3.21
N ARG A 77 10.98 14.12 -3.52
CA ARG A 77 12.32 14.35 -4.11
C ARG A 77 13.46 13.92 -3.19
N LEU A 78 13.23 13.89 -1.88
CA LEU A 78 14.21 13.40 -0.89
C LEU A 78 14.01 11.92 -0.57
N ALA A 79 12.77 11.50 -0.35
CA ALA A 79 12.47 10.17 0.13
C ALA A 79 12.64 9.07 -0.94
N GLN A 80 12.29 9.32 -2.22
CA GLN A 80 12.47 8.30 -3.26
C GLN A 80 13.93 7.94 -3.54
N PRO A 81 14.88 8.90 -3.70
CA PRO A 81 16.29 8.58 -3.78
C PRO A 81 16.83 7.88 -2.52
N LEU A 82 16.32 8.24 -1.32
CA LEU A 82 16.66 7.55 -0.08
C LEU A 82 16.25 6.08 -0.11
N VAL A 83 15.02 5.78 -0.56
CA VAL A 83 14.54 4.40 -0.74
C VAL A 83 15.43 3.65 -1.72
N ALA A 84 15.75 4.25 -2.86
CA ALA A 84 16.63 3.63 -3.86
C ALA A 84 18.04 3.36 -3.29
N ALA A 85 18.62 4.32 -2.57
CA ALA A 85 19.92 4.16 -1.91
C ALA A 85 19.88 3.05 -0.84
N ALA A 86 18.79 2.95 -0.06
CA ALA A 86 18.60 1.92 0.93
C ALA A 86 18.51 0.52 0.30
N VAL A 87 17.81 0.37 -0.84
CA VAL A 87 17.73 -0.89 -1.60
C VAL A 87 19.13 -1.29 -2.11
N VAL A 88 19.89 -0.35 -2.67
CA VAL A 88 21.28 -0.60 -3.13
C VAL A 88 22.17 -0.99 -1.95
N LEU A 89 22.07 -0.28 -0.82
CA LEU A 89 22.85 -0.58 0.38
C LEU A 89 22.50 -1.96 0.94
N THR A 90 21.24 -2.39 0.88
CA THR A 90 20.81 -3.75 1.26
C THR A 90 21.53 -4.80 0.39
N GLY A 91 21.57 -4.60 -0.93
CA GLY A 91 22.25 -5.51 -1.86
C GLY A 91 23.78 -5.53 -1.71
N LEU A 92 24.38 -4.47 -1.19
CA LEU A 92 25.81 -4.32 -0.96
C LEU A 92 26.23 -4.67 0.48
N ALA A 93 25.29 -4.80 1.42
CA ALA A 93 25.58 -4.95 2.85
C ALA A 93 26.60 -6.10 3.09
N PRO A 94 27.75 -5.82 3.73
CA PRO A 94 28.75 -6.82 4.00
C PRO A 94 28.46 -7.64 5.27
N ASN A 95 27.60 -7.11 6.16
CA ASN A 95 27.27 -7.69 7.45
C ASN A 95 25.88 -7.25 7.93
N VAL A 96 25.37 -7.89 8.97
CA VAL A 96 24.04 -7.64 9.54
C VAL A 96 23.86 -6.19 10.06
N PRO A 97 24.82 -5.56 10.75
CA PRO A 97 24.68 -4.15 11.14
C PRO A 97 24.44 -3.19 9.97
N VAL A 98 25.14 -3.34 8.85
CA VAL A 98 24.91 -2.51 7.66
C VAL A 98 23.57 -2.84 7.02
N LEU A 99 23.18 -4.11 6.98
CA LEU A 99 21.84 -4.54 6.53
C LEU A 99 20.75 -3.89 7.39
N LEU A 100 20.90 -3.89 8.70
CA LEU A 100 19.97 -3.26 9.62
C LEU A 100 19.80 -1.76 9.32
N VAL A 101 20.93 -1.03 9.15
CA VAL A 101 20.89 0.39 8.78
C VAL A 101 20.14 0.60 7.46
N ALA A 102 20.40 -0.26 6.45
CA ALA A 102 19.73 -0.18 5.16
C ALA A 102 18.21 -0.38 5.30
N LEU A 103 17.76 -1.37 6.09
CA LEU A 103 16.34 -1.64 6.32
C LEU A 103 15.65 -0.55 7.16
N LEU A 104 16.37 0.08 8.11
CA LEU A 104 15.87 1.25 8.85
C LEU A 104 15.62 2.43 7.89
N LEU A 105 16.58 2.73 7.01
CA LEU A 105 16.44 3.80 6.01
C LEU A 105 15.34 3.47 5.00
N PHE A 106 15.25 2.21 4.57
CA PHE A 106 14.20 1.74 3.67
C PHE A 106 12.81 1.93 4.29
N GLY A 107 12.60 1.47 5.53
CA GLY A 107 11.32 1.61 6.22
C GLY A 107 10.91 3.08 6.35
N LEU A 108 11.77 3.94 6.89
CA LEU A 108 11.49 5.37 7.01
C LEU A 108 11.16 6.01 5.64
N GLY A 109 11.96 5.68 4.62
CA GLY A 109 11.79 6.19 3.27
C GLY A 109 10.48 5.72 2.62
N VAL A 110 10.15 4.44 2.74
CA VAL A 110 8.90 3.86 2.19
C VAL A 110 7.68 4.55 2.82
N GLY A 111 7.64 4.70 4.15
CA GLY A 111 6.53 5.38 4.81
C GLY A 111 6.37 6.83 4.36
N ALA A 112 7.49 7.53 4.16
CA ALA A 112 7.48 8.90 3.67
C ALA A 112 7.01 8.99 2.20
N VAL A 113 7.48 8.07 1.34
CA VAL A 113 7.04 8.00 -0.07
C VAL A 113 5.57 7.65 -0.17
N ASP A 114 5.10 6.64 0.58
CA ASP A 114 3.70 6.22 0.54
C ASP A 114 2.74 7.34 0.94
N ALA A 115 3.06 8.07 2.02
CA ALA A 115 2.27 9.25 2.39
C ALA A 115 2.34 10.33 1.29
N GLY A 116 3.54 10.68 0.84
CA GLY A 116 3.77 11.75 -0.13
C GLY A 116 3.14 11.47 -1.50
N MET A 117 3.25 10.23 -2.02
CA MET A 117 2.67 9.89 -3.31
C MET A 117 1.13 9.93 -3.27
N ASN A 118 0.51 9.53 -2.17
CA ASN A 118 -0.94 9.63 -2.00
C ASN A 118 -1.39 11.09 -1.81
N MET A 119 -0.59 11.96 -1.16
CA MET A 119 -0.83 13.41 -1.14
C MET A 119 -0.86 14.00 -2.55
N GLN A 120 0.13 13.68 -3.39
CA GLN A 120 0.16 14.07 -4.80
C GLN A 120 -1.03 13.51 -5.58
N GLY A 121 -1.36 12.23 -5.37
CA GLY A 121 -2.52 11.59 -5.99
C GLY A 121 -3.81 12.33 -5.70
N VAL A 122 -4.04 12.68 -4.43
CA VAL A 122 -5.21 13.46 -3.99
C VAL A 122 -5.21 14.88 -4.56
N ALA A 123 -4.05 15.56 -4.58
CA ALA A 123 -3.95 16.90 -5.15
C ALA A 123 -4.31 16.89 -6.65
N VAL A 124 -3.81 15.91 -7.41
CA VAL A 124 -4.16 15.74 -8.82
C VAL A 124 -5.63 15.37 -8.99
N GLU A 125 -6.18 14.49 -8.16
CA GLU A 125 -7.60 14.10 -8.18
C GLU A 125 -8.51 15.32 -8.01
N ARG A 126 -8.20 16.20 -7.03
CA ARG A 126 -8.93 17.47 -6.81
C ARG A 126 -8.90 18.38 -8.05
N ARG A 127 -7.72 18.55 -8.66
CA ARG A 127 -7.53 19.40 -9.87
C ARG A 127 -8.27 18.83 -11.10
N TYR A 128 -8.47 17.52 -11.15
CA TYR A 128 -9.24 16.87 -12.24
C TYR A 128 -10.75 16.81 -11.96
N GLY A 129 -11.18 17.01 -10.70
CA GLY A 129 -12.58 16.89 -10.28
C GLY A 129 -13.18 15.50 -10.49
N ARG A 130 -12.34 14.45 -10.47
CA ARG A 130 -12.77 13.06 -10.67
C ARG A 130 -11.80 12.08 -10.03
N PRO A 131 -12.28 10.89 -9.60
CA PRO A 131 -11.43 9.83 -9.06
C PRO A 131 -10.31 9.42 -10.03
N LEU A 132 -9.07 9.29 -9.52
CA LEU A 132 -7.89 8.89 -10.25
C LEU A 132 -6.96 7.96 -9.43
N LEU A 133 -7.20 7.81 -8.13
CA LEU A 133 -6.29 7.10 -7.22
C LEU A 133 -6.17 5.62 -7.55
N ASN A 134 -7.24 4.94 -7.98
CA ASN A 134 -7.13 3.55 -8.42
C ASN A 134 -6.16 3.39 -9.59
N GLY A 135 -6.18 4.33 -10.55
CA GLY A 135 -5.25 4.33 -11.68
C GLY A 135 -3.79 4.48 -11.23
N PHE A 136 -3.50 5.32 -10.22
CA PHE A 136 -2.16 5.44 -9.66
C PHE A 136 -1.71 4.14 -8.98
N HIS A 137 -2.57 3.54 -8.14
CA HIS A 137 -2.29 2.25 -7.51
C HIS A 137 -2.16 1.10 -8.50
N CYS A 138 -2.87 1.16 -9.63
CA CYS A 138 -2.71 0.19 -10.73
C CYS A 138 -1.28 0.24 -11.30
N VAL A 139 -0.76 1.44 -11.58
CA VAL A 139 0.62 1.61 -12.07
C VAL A 139 1.65 1.15 -11.04
N TRP A 140 1.42 1.39 -9.75
CA TRP A 140 2.23 0.82 -8.67
C TRP A 140 2.28 -0.71 -8.74
N SER A 141 1.11 -1.37 -8.91
CA SER A 141 1.03 -2.83 -9.00
C SER A 141 1.75 -3.39 -10.22
N VAL A 142 1.62 -2.73 -11.38
CA VAL A 142 2.33 -3.12 -12.61
C VAL A 142 3.84 -2.98 -12.43
N ALA A 143 4.30 -1.88 -11.87
CA ALA A 143 5.73 -1.65 -11.63
C ALA A 143 6.30 -2.63 -10.59
N SER A 144 5.52 -2.98 -9.55
CA SER A 144 5.89 -4.04 -8.59
C SER A 144 6.03 -5.40 -9.28
N LEU A 145 5.09 -5.75 -10.16
CA LEU A 145 5.17 -6.99 -10.94
C LEU A 145 6.42 -7.02 -11.82
N LEU A 146 6.72 -5.92 -12.50
CA LEU A 146 7.95 -5.81 -13.33
C LEU A 146 9.22 -5.93 -12.48
N GLY A 147 9.25 -5.36 -11.28
CA GLY A 147 10.35 -5.52 -10.32
C GLY A 147 10.53 -6.96 -9.87
N ALA A 148 9.43 -7.66 -9.58
CA ALA A 148 9.46 -9.07 -9.21
C ALA A 148 9.93 -9.97 -10.37
N LEU A 149 9.46 -9.73 -11.58
CA LEU A 149 9.89 -10.46 -12.79
C LEU A 149 11.37 -10.22 -13.08
N TRP A 150 11.86 -8.98 -12.95
CA TRP A 150 13.28 -8.67 -13.05
C TRP A 150 14.09 -9.47 -12.03
N ALA A 151 13.70 -9.44 -10.77
CA ALA A 151 14.39 -10.15 -9.70
C ALA A 151 14.45 -11.66 -9.96
N SER A 152 13.33 -12.25 -10.40
CA SER A 152 13.25 -13.67 -10.76
C SER A 152 14.15 -14.01 -11.96
N ALA A 153 14.09 -13.22 -13.03
CA ALA A 153 14.87 -13.47 -14.24
C ALA A 153 16.39 -13.32 -14.02
N MET A 154 16.80 -12.44 -13.12
CA MET A 154 18.22 -12.14 -12.86
C MET A 154 18.81 -12.92 -11.68
N ALA A 155 18.00 -13.66 -10.91
CA ALA A 155 18.44 -14.35 -9.70
C ALA A 155 19.62 -15.33 -9.91
N SER A 156 19.68 -15.99 -11.08
CA SER A 156 20.76 -16.93 -11.43
C SER A 156 21.84 -16.32 -12.33
N VAL A 157 21.64 -15.09 -12.83
CA VAL A 157 22.49 -14.43 -13.83
C VAL A 157 23.39 -13.38 -13.21
N LEU A 158 22.86 -12.63 -12.24
CA LEU A 158 23.54 -11.50 -11.62
C LEU A 158 23.74 -11.71 -10.13
N PRO A 159 24.82 -11.17 -9.54
CA PRO A 159 24.97 -11.13 -8.10
C PRO A 159 23.86 -10.25 -7.48
N LEU A 160 23.49 -10.55 -6.22
CA LEU A 160 22.44 -9.86 -5.48
C LEU A 160 22.56 -8.32 -5.55
N SER A 161 23.79 -7.82 -5.41
CA SER A 161 24.07 -6.38 -5.46
C SER A 161 23.67 -5.73 -6.78
N LEU A 162 23.95 -6.36 -7.92
CA LEU A 162 23.54 -5.84 -9.24
C LEU A 162 22.07 -6.06 -9.52
N THR A 163 21.50 -7.20 -9.10
CA THR A 163 20.05 -7.47 -9.22
C THR A 163 19.22 -6.39 -8.52
N MET A 164 19.71 -5.90 -7.37
CA MET A 164 19.06 -4.83 -6.63
C MET A 164 19.41 -3.42 -7.14
N ALA A 165 20.65 -3.17 -7.55
CA ALA A 165 21.10 -1.84 -7.93
C ALA A 165 20.58 -1.38 -9.30
N LEU A 166 20.52 -2.26 -10.31
CA LEU A 166 20.12 -1.87 -11.67
C LEU A 166 18.69 -1.29 -11.75
N PRO A 167 17.66 -1.89 -11.14
CA PRO A 167 16.33 -1.25 -11.09
C PRO A 167 16.34 0.10 -10.37
N MET A 168 17.24 0.31 -9.40
CA MET A 168 17.33 1.57 -8.66
C MET A 168 17.92 2.70 -9.51
N VAL A 169 18.73 2.42 -10.52
CA VAL A 169 19.14 3.43 -11.52
C VAL A 169 17.91 3.98 -12.25
N LEU A 170 16.98 3.09 -12.67
CA LEU A 170 15.72 3.50 -13.29
C LEU A 170 14.82 4.24 -12.31
N ALA A 171 14.77 3.80 -11.05
CA ALA A 171 13.99 4.43 -9.99
C ALA A 171 14.48 5.86 -9.71
N VAL A 172 15.80 6.07 -9.60
CA VAL A 172 16.39 7.41 -9.41
C VAL A 172 16.14 8.29 -10.62
N ALA A 173 16.37 7.80 -11.84
CA ALA A 173 16.09 8.54 -13.07
C ALA A 173 14.61 8.94 -13.16
N GLY A 174 13.70 8.00 -12.89
CA GLY A 174 12.25 8.25 -12.83
C GLY A 174 11.87 9.30 -11.79
N SER A 175 12.47 9.25 -10.60
CA SER A 175 12.24 10.22 -9.53
C SER A 175 12.74 11.62 -9.91
N LEU A 176 13.92 11.74 -10.52
CA LEU A 176 14.48 13.02 -10.98
C LEU A 176 13.62 13.65 -12.08
N ILE A 177 13.11 12.84 -13.02
CA ILE A 177 12.22 13.29 -14.09
C ILE A 177 10.82 13.66 -13.53
N ALA A 178 10.29 12.88 -12.60
CA ALA A 178 8.97 13.12 -12.00
C ALA A 178 8.96 14.34 -11.10
N GLY A 179 10.03 14.56 -10.33
CA GLY A 179 10.10 15.59 -9.29
C GLY A 179 9.71 17.00 -9.74
N PRO A 180 10.19 17.53 -10.87
CA PRO A 180 9.76 18.86 -11.39
C PRO A 180 8.28 18.90 -11.74
N LEU A 181 7.69 17.77 -12.17
CA LEU A 181 6.31 17.69 -12.67
C LEU A 181 5.26 17.68 -11.57
N LEU A 182 5.62 17.31 -10.33
CA LEU A 182 4.73 17.20 -9.19
C LEU A 182 4.08 18.54 -8.83
N CYS A 183 2.89 18.47 -8.21
CA CYS A 183 2.20 19.63 -7.66
C CYS A 183 3.08 20.33 -6.63
N THR A 184 3.11 21.67 -6.69
CA THR A 184 3.78 22.48 -5.67
C THR A 184 2.90 22.59 -4.41
N ILE A 185 3.47 23.12 -3.31
CA ILE A 185 2.72 23.30 -2.08
C ILE A 185 1.51 24.23 -2.27
N GLU A 186 1.62 25.22 -3.13
CA GLU A 186 0.53 26.14 -3.47
C GLU A 186 -0.57 25.43 -4.26
N GLU A 187 -0.18 24.49 -5.12
CA GLU A 187 -1.11 23.66 -5.91
C GLU A 187 -1.78 22.56 -5.09
N GLU A 188 -1.19 22.14 -3.97
CA GLU A 188 -1.75 21.19 -3.01
C GLU A 188 -2.76 21.86 -2.08
N LYS A 189 -2.51 23.12 -1.69
CA LYS A 189 -3.42 23.94 -0.85
C LYS A 189 -4.59 24.46 -1.66
N THR A 190 -5.72 24.62 -1.00
CA THR A 190 -6.91 25.31 -1.57
C THR A 190 -6.96 26.74 -1.06
N GLU A 191 -7.51 27.68 -1.82
CA GLU A 191 -7.55 29.12 -1.49
C GLU A 191 -8.18 29.48 -0.12
N GLN A 192 -8.86 28.54 0.54
CA GLN A 192 -9.48 28.75 1.85
C GLN A 192 -8.52 28.62 3.05
N THR A 193 -7.20 28.57 2.84
CA THR A 193 -6.24 28.24 3.90
C THR A 193 -5.47 29.45 4.39
N THR A 194 -6.10 30.43 5.01
CA THR A 194 -5.40 31.54 5.67
C THR A 194 -5.34 31.43 7.20
N THR A 195 -6.00 30.47 7.81
CA THR A 195 -6.00 30.37 9.28
C THR A 195 -6.02 28.91 9.73
N ALA A 196 -4.98 28.54 10.43
CA ALA A 196 -4.83 27.33 11.24
C ALA A 196 -4.08 26.19 10.57
N ALA A 197 -2.78 26.11 10.86
CA ALA A 197 -2.13 24.85 11.21
C ALA A 197 -2.79 24.28 12.50
N ALA A 198 -4.12 24.37 12.59
CA ALA A 198 -4.91 23.85 13.68
C ALA A 198 -4.79 22.33 13.67
N ARG A 199 -4.61 21.75 14.84
CA ARG A 199 -4.58 20.31 15.10
C ARG A 199 -5.72 19.64 14.33
N PHE A 200 -5.38 18.94 13.23
CA PHE A 200 -6.39 18.21 12.45
C PHE A 200 -7.06 17.19 13.39
N PRO A 201 -8.41 17.23 13.54
CA PRO A 201 -9.11 16.37 14.50
C PRO A 201 -9.09 14.91 14.04
N TRP A 202 -8.92 13.98 14.99
CA TRP A 202 -8.93 12.54 14.70
C TRP A 202 -10.33 12.01 14.36
N LYS A 203 -11.36 12.51 15.04
CA LYS A 203 -12.73 11.98 14.96
C LYS A 203 -13.25 11.76 13.53
N PRO A 204 -13.13 12.71 12.60
CA PRO A 204 -13.67 12.52 11.24
C PRO A 204 -12.91 11.49 10.39
N ILE A 205 -11.64 11.18 10.71
CA ILE A 205 -10.82 10.21 9.94
C ILE A 205 -10.78 8.81 10.56
N ILE A 206 -11.31 8.61 11.77
CA ILE A 206 -11.32 7.29 12.43
C ILE A 206 -11.94 6.21 11.53
N PRO A 207 -13.09 6.39 10.88
CA PRO A 207 -13.65 5.36 10.00
C PRO A 207 -12.71 4.98 8.86
N LEU A 208 -11.97 5.95 8.31
CA LEU A 208 -11.01 5.73 7.22
C LEU A 208 -9.78 4.97 7.73
N CYS A 209 -9.27 5.36 8.91
CA CYS A 209 -8.14 4.70 9.56
C CYS A 209 -8.47 3.23 9.89
N LEU A 210 -9.66 2.98 10.47
CA LEU A 210 -10.11 1.62 10.77
C LEU A 210 -10.32 0.79 9.50
N ALA A 211 -10.96 1.34 8.47
CA ALA A 211 -11.13 0.63 7.20
C ALA A 211 -9.78 0.29 6.56
N MET A 212 -8.79 1.19 6.65
CA MET A 212 -7.43 0.95 6.19
C MET A 212 -6.75 -0.16 7.01
N ALA A 213 -6.83 -0.12 8.35
CA ALA A 213 -6.28 -1.16 9.20
C ALA A 213 -6.93 -2.53 8.90
N PHE A 214 -8.24 -2.60 8.77
CA PHE A 214 -8.97 -3.84 8.51
C PHE A 214 -8.64 -4.42 7.12
N LEU A 215 -8.52 -3.57 6.11
CA LEU A 215 -7.98 -3.96 4.82
C LEU A 215 -6.62 -4.64 4.97
N TYR A 216 -5.68 -3.99 5.69
CA TYR A 216 -4.30 -4.48 5.77
C TYR A 216 -4.11 -5.66 6.73
N VAL A 217 -5.03 -5.87 7.68
CA VAL A 217 -5.13 -7.16 8.40
C VAL A 217 -5.47 -8.29 7.42
N GLY A 218 -6.43 -8.06 6.52
CA GLY A 218 -6.79 -9.03 5.48
C GLY A 218 -5.67 -9.27 4.47
N ASP A 219 -5.01 -8.21 4.03
CA ASP A 219 -3.86 -8.29 3.11
C ASP A 219 -2.69 -9.06 3.73
N ALA A 220 -2.36 -8.78 5.00
CA ALA A 220 -1.33 -9.52 5.74
C ALA A 220 -1.67 -11.00 5.93
N ALA A 221 -2.95 -11.31 6.22
CA ALA A 221 -3.44 -12.68 6.31
C ALA A 221 -3.19 -13.46 5.01
N ILE A 222 -3.53 -12.84 3.87
CA ILE A 222 -3.38 -13.47 2.57
C ILE A 222 -1.89 -13.56 2.19
N SER A 223 -1.15 -12.47 2.34
CA SER A 223 0.26 -12.39 1.92
C SER A 223 1.16 -13.35 2.69
N ASN A 224 0.92 -13.52 3.99
CA ASN A 224 1.77 -14.37 4.84
C ASN A 224 1.28 -15.83 4.91
N PHE A 225 -0.03 -16.06 4.82
CA PHE A 225 -0.59 -17.37 5.18
C PHE A 225 -1.35 -18.09 4.06
N SER A 226 -1.58 -17.47 2.90
CA SER A 226 -2.30 -18.16 1.82
C SER A 226 -1.60 -19.42 1.32
N THR A 227 -0.26 -19.40 1.24
CA THR A 227 0.54 -20.55 0.83
C THR A 227 0.56 -21.65 1.89
N VAL A 228 0.64 -21.26 3.17
CA VAL A 228 0.54 -22.19 4.31
C VAL A 228 -0.84 -22.85 4.33
N TYR A 229 -1.90 -22.07 4.17
CA TYR A 229 -3.27 -22.58 4.07
C TYR A 229 -3.43 -23.60 2.94
N MET A 230 -2.96 -23.28 1.74
CA MET A 230 -3.04 -24.18 0.58
C MET A 230 -2.29 -25.48 0.82
N LYS A 231 -1.11 -25.41 1.45
CA LYS A 231 -0.28 -26.60 1.74
C LYS A 231 -0.85 -27.42 2.88
N ASP A 232 -1.09 -26.83 4.04
CA ASP A 232 -1.31 -27.55 5.29
C ASP A 232 -2.79 -27.87 5.53
N VAL A 233 -3.73 -27.03 5.03
CA VAL A 233 -5.18 -27.30 5.14
C VAL A 233 -5.71 -28.10 3.96
N LEU A 234 -5.30 -27.75 2.73
CA LEU A 234 -5.84 -28.35 1.52
C LEU A 234 -4.91 -29.36 0.85
N ALA A 235 -3.75 -29.64 1.44
CA ALA A 235 -2.74 -30.59 0.93
C ALA A 235 -2.41 -30.35 -0.57
N ALA A 236 -2.30 -29.08 -0.96
CA ALA A 236 -2.08 -28.69 -2.36
C ALA A 236 -0.66 -29.08 -2.82
N GLY A 237 -0.56 -29.51 -4.08
CA GLY A 237 0.75 -29.75 -4.72
C GLY A 237 1.53 -28.45 -4.91
N VAL A 238 2.85 -28.57 -5.03
CA VAL A 238 3.80 -27.41 -5.10
C VAL A 238 3.43 -26.41 -6.18
N SER A 239 2.91 -26.85 -7.33
CA SER A 239 2.48 -25.99 -8.43
C SER A 239 1.17 -25.24 -8.16
N VAL A 240 0.32 -25.73 -7.24
CA VAL A 240 -0.99 -25.14 -6.91
C VAL A 240 -0.91 -24.17 -5.73
N ILE A 241 0.01 -24.41 -4.80
CA ILE A 241 0.19 -23.58 -3.59
C ILE A 241 0.22 -22.07 -3.88
N PRO A 242 1.01 -21.55 -4.85
CA PRO A 242 1.09 -20.11 -5.08
C PRO A 242 -0.14 -19.53 -5.79
N LEU A 243 -1.05 -20.35 -6.32
CA LEU A 243 -2.18 -19.86 -7.11
C LEU A 243 -3.20 -19.07 -6.28
N ALA A 244 -3.31 -19.33 -4.98
CA ALA A 244 -4.17 -18.58 -4.07
C ALA A 244 -3.74 -17.11 -4.00
N TYR A 245 -2.46 -16.85 -3.72
CA TYR A 245 -1.91 -15.50 -3.70
C TYR A 245 -1.94 -14.84 -5.08
N ALA A 246 -1.63 -15.60 -6.13
CA ALA A 246 -1.68 -15.11 -7.50
C ALA A 246 -3.09 -14.66 -7.91
N ALA A 247 -4.14 -15.40 -7.52
CA ALA A 247 -5.54 -15.04 -7.77
C ALA A 247 -5.91 -13.73 -7.04
N TYR A 248 -5.51 -13.58 -5.77
CA TYR A 248 -5.68 -12.33 -5.01
C TYR A 248 -5.03 -11.14 -5.71
N GLN A 249 -3.77 -11.26 -6.11
CA GLN A 249 -3.04 -10.17 -6.76
C GLN A 249 -3.59 -9.84 -8.14
N ALA A 250 -3.94 -10.85 -8.94
CA ALA A 250 -4.51 -10.66 -10.27
C ALA A 250 -5.85 -9.91 -10.21
N THR A 251 -6.74 -10.32 -9.32
CA THR A 251 -8.05 -9.66 -9.17
C THR A 251 -7.92 -8.26 -8.59
N THR A 252 -7.00 -8.04 -7.66
CA THR A 252 -6.64 -6.71 -7.14
C THR A 252 -6.22 -5.78 -8.29
N LEU A 253 -5.34 -6.23 -9.18
CA LEU A 253 -4.90 -5.47 -10.34
C LEU A 253 -6.06 -5.17 -11.30
N LEU A 254 -6.87 -6.18 -11.63
CA LEU A 254 -8.01 -6.03 -12.55
C LEU A 254 -9.03 -5.01 -12.04
N VAL A 255 -9.36 -5.05 -10.75
CA VAL A 255 -10.31 -4.08 -10.15
C VAL A 255 -9.73 -2.67 -10.15
N ARG A 256 -8.44 -2.50 -9.88
CA ARG A 256 -7.78 -1.19 -9.94
C ARG A 256 -7.82 -0.55 -11.33
N LEU A 257 -7.83 -1.33 -12.40
CA LEU A 257 -7.98 -0.84 -13.78
C LEU A 257 -9.35 -0.15 -14.00
N GLY A 258 -10.43 -0.71 -13.44
CA GLY A 258 -11.80 -0.19 -13.60
C GLY A 258 -12.32 0.63 -12.42
N GLY A 259 -11.61 0.65 -11.29
CA GLY A 259 -12.10 1.18 -10.02
C GLY A 259 -12.52 2.65 -10.08
N ASP A 260 -11.75 3.50 -10.75
CA ASP A 260 -12.08 4.93 -10.89
C ASP A 260 -13.38 5.17 -11.66
N PHE A 261 -13.70 4.31 -12.64
CA PHE A 261 -14.98 4.37 -13.35
C PHE A 261 -16.14 3.97 -12.43
N ALA A 262 -15.98 2.89 -11.67
CA ALA A 262 -16.99 2.42 -10.74
C ALA A 262 -17.29 3.46 -9.63
N VAL A 263 -16.24 4.07 -9.07
CA VAL A 263 -16.37 5.14 -8.06
C VAL A 263 -17.11 6.37 -8.62
N ARG A 264 -16.86 6.76 -9.87
CA ARG A 264 -17.59 7.87 -10.51
C ARG A 264 -19.08 7.59 -10.67
N ARG A 265 -19.44 6.34 -10.97
CA ARG A 265 -20.84 5.96 -11.22
C ARG A 265 -21.63 5.72 -9.95
N TYR A 266 -21.04 5.07 -8.95
CA TYR A 266 -21.76 4.60 -7.75
C TYR A 266 -21.38 5.34 -6.48
N GLY A 267 -20.35 6.18 -6.52
CA GLY A 267 -19.82 6.89 -5.37
C GLY A 267 -18.92 6.06 -4.47
N PRO A 268 -18.02 6.71 -3.69
CA PRO A 268 -17.00 6.03 -2.90
C PRO A 268 -17.57 5.15 -1.78
N ALA A 269 -18.61 5.61 -1.07
CA ALA A 269 -19.20 4.86 0.03
C ALA A 269 -19.88 3.55 -0.43
N ALA A 270 -20.58 3.58 -1.58
CA ALA A 270 -21.19 2.37 -2.15
C ALA A 270 -20.10 1.37 -2.57
N ILE A 271 -19.04 1.85 -3.22
CA ILE A 271 -17.93 1.00 -3.67
C ILE A 271 -17.20 0.36 -2.47
N VAL A 272 -16.93 1.10 -1.40
CA VAL A 272 -16.32 0.54 -0.17
C VAL A 272 -17.26 -0.47 0.50
N ARG A 273 -18.57 -0.19 0.55
CA ARG A 273 -19.56 -1.12 1.10
C ARG A 273 -19.63 -2.43 0.32
N ILE A 274 -19.71 -2.35 -1.01
CA ILE A 274 -19.72 -3.52 -1.91
C ILE A 274 -18.37 -4.27 -1.80
N GLY A 275 -17.27 -3.53 -1.78
CA GLY A 275 -15.93 -4.12 -1.60
C GLY A 275 -15.81 -4.89 -0.29
N GLY A 276 -16.24 -4.30 0.83
CA GLY A 276 -16.28 -4.97 2.13
C GLY A 276 -17.13 -6.24 2.13
N ALA A 277 -18.31 -6.21 1.48
CA ALA A 277 -19.18 -7.38 1.35
C ALA A 277 -18.53 -8.49 0.51
N ILE A 278 -17.93 -8.15 -0.63
CA ILE A 278 -17.23 -9.12 -1.48
C ILE A 278 -16.02 -9.71 -0.75
N ALA A 279 -15.24 -8.88 -0.04
CA ALA A 279 -14.11 -9.35 0.76
C ALA A 279 -14.56 -10.31 1.88
N ALA A 280 -15.64 -9.97 2.59
CA ALA A 280 -16.21 -10.85 3.63
C ALA A 280 -16.68 -12.19 3.05
N LEU A 281 -17.35 -12.17 1.89
CA LEU A 281 -17.73 -13.42 1.17
C LEU A 281 -16.49 -14.21 0.73
N GLY A 282 -15.44 -13.54 0.28
CA GLY A 282 -14.17 -14.19 -0.05
C GLY A 282 -13.55 -14.87 1.16
N PHE A 283 -13.43 -14.18 2.30
CA PHE A 283 -12.89 -14.76 3.53
C PHE A 283 -13.79 -15.90 4.08
N LEU A 284 -15.11 -15.75 4.00
CA LEU A 284 -16.04 -16.83 4.32
C LEU A 284 -15.79 -18.06 3.43
N GLY A 285 -15.62 -17.83 2.12
CA GLY A 285 -15.25 -18.86 1.17
C GLY A 285 -13.94 -19.58 1.54
N ILE A 286 -12.90 -18.84 2.02
CA ILE A 286 -11.64 -19.44 2.50
C ILE A 286 -11.91 -20.32 3.73
N VAL A 287 -12.63 -19.79 4.73
CA VAL A 287 -12.97 -20.56 5.96
C VAL A 287 -13.74 -21.83 5.66
N LEU A 288 -14.60 -21.82 4.65
CA LEU A 288 -15.47 -22.93 4.30
C LEU A 288 -14.98 -23.78 3.12
N ALA A 289 -13.83 -23.47 2.52
CA ALA A 289 -13.35 -24.12 1.31
C ALA A 289 -13.12 -25.63 1.49
N PRO A 290 -13.86 -26.50 0.78
CA PRO A 290 -13.68 -27.93 0.87
C PRO A 290 -12.58 -28.47 -0.05
N ASN A 291 -12.06 -27.63 -0.97
CA ASN A 291 -11.06 -28.02 -1.97
C ASN A 291 -10.27 -26.81 -2.50
N GLN A 292 -9.18 -27.10 -3.18
CA GLN A 292 -8.24 -26.12 -3.70
C GLN A 292 -8.85 -25.12 -4.71
N PRO A 293 -9.64 -25.53 -5.73
CA PRO A 293 -10.22 -24.59 -6.68
C PRO A 293 -11.15 -23.55 -6.04
N LEU A 294 -12.00 -23.97 -5.09
CA LEU A 294 -12.88 -23.04 -4.38
C LEU A 294 -12.09 -22.09 -3.48
N ALA A 295 -11.03 -22.55 -2.82
CA ALA A 295 -10.13 -21.69 -2.07
C ALA A 295 -9.48 -20.63 -2.96
N ILE A 296 -8.94 -21.00 -4.13
CA ILE A 296 -8.31 -20.07 -5.08
C ILE A 296 -9.31 -18.99 -5.52
N VAL A 297 -10.56 -19.39 -5.86
CA VAL A 297 -11.62 -18.43 -6.21
C VAL A 297 -11.93 -17.52 -5.03
N ALA A 298 -12.01 -18.06 -3.81
CA ALA A 298 -12.28 -17.30 -2.60
C ALA A 298 -11.15 -16.27 -2.29
N PHE A 299 -9.89 -16.66 -2.43
CA PHE A 299 -8.75 -15.72 -2.36
C PHE A 299 -8.84 -14.64 -3.45
N GLY A 300 -9.24 -14.99 -4.66
CA GLY A 300 -9.51 -14.02 -5.73
C GLY A 300 -10.62 -13.03 -5.35
N LEU A 301 -11.72 -13.49 -4.76
CA LEU A 301 -12.81 -12.61 -4.29
C LEU A 301 -12.34 -11.62 -3.22
N THR A 302 -11.46 -12.02 -2.29
CA THR A 302 -10.90 -11.07 -1.33
C THR A 302 -10.13 -9.95 -2.03
N GLY A 303 -9.39 -10.25 -3.10
CA GLY A 303 -8.68 -9.26 -3.91
C GLY A 303 -9.64 -8.27 -4.59
N VAL A 304 -10.75 -8.77 -5.14
CA VAL A 304 -11.80 -7.88 -5.69
C VAL A 304 -12.30 -6.91 -4.62
N GLY A 305 -12.61 -7.42 -3.44
CA GLY A 305 -13.25 -6.63 -2.38
C GLY A 305 -12.31 -5.64 -1.71
N LEU A 306 -11.10 -6.05 -1.35
CA LEU A 306 -10.16 -5.22 -0.59
C LEU A 306 -9.50 -4.13 -1.44
N SER A 307 -9.30 -4.36 -2.74
CA SER A 307 -8.52 -3.48 -3.63
C SER A 307 -8.99 -2.03 -3.71
N VAL A 308 -10.28 -1.78 -3.47
CA VAL A 308 -10.89 -0.44 -3.56
C VAL A 308 -10.76 0.39 -2.28
N VAL A 309 -10.49 -0.24 -1.13
CA VAL A 309 -10.57 0.43 0.18
C VAL A 309 -9.46 1.47 0.34
N ALA A 310 -8.20 1.14 0.03
CA ALA A 310 -7.07 2.05 0.20
C ALA A 310 -7.19 3.32 -0.66
N PRO A 311 -7.44 3.26 -1.98
CA PRO A 311 -7.59 4.46 -2.79
C PRO A 311 -8.73 5.36 -2.29
N GLN A 312 -9.86 4.75 -1.87
CA GLN A 312 -10.99 5.52 -1.37
C GLN A 312 -10.71 6.14 0.01
N SER A 313 -9.94 5.47 0.87
CA SER A 313 -9.52 6.01 2.17
C SER A 313 -8.64 7.26 1.99
N PHE A 314 -7.66 7.22 1.09
CA PHE A 314 -6.82 8.38 0.79
C PHE A 314 -7.62 9.52 0.15
N SER A 315 -8.48 9.23 -0.83
CA SER A 315 -9.34 10.22 -1.45
C SER A 315 -10.28 10.89 -0.44
N ALA A 316 -10.89 10.10 0.46
CA ALA A 316 -11.75 10.62 1.53
C ALA A 316 -10.96 11.45 2.56
N ALA A 317 -9.78 11.00 2.98
CA ALA A 317 -8.90 11.74 3.87
C ALA A 317 -8.52 13.11 3.28
N GLY A 318 -8.21 13.12 1.98
CA GLY A 318 -7.95 14.35 1.26
C GLY A 318 -9.12 15.32 1.21
N ARG A 319 -10.36 14.84 1.10
CA ARG A 319 -11.56 15.69 1.17
C ARG A 319 -11.82 16.26 2.56
N LEU A 320 -11.42 15.54 3.61
CA LEU A 320 -11.54 15.97 5.00
C LEU A 320 -10.44 16.96 5.42
N ASP A 321 -9.37 17.08 4.64
CA ASP A 321 -8.26 18.03 4.83
C ASP A 321 -8.28 19.09 3.72
N PRO A 322 -9.22 20.07 3.75
CA PRO A 322 -9.33 21.09 2.73
C PRO A 322 -8.11 22.01 2.68
N ALA A 323 -7.40 22.13 3.79
CA ALA A 323 -6.16 22.89 3.88
C ALA A 323 -5.01 22.25 3.06
N GLY A 324 -5.15 20.97 2.67
CA GLY A 324 -4.14 20.27 1.90
C GLY A 324 -2.83 20.05 2.68
N THR A 325 -2.92 19.96 4.02
CA THR A 325 -1.73 19.78 4.87
C THR A 325 -1.09 18.41 4.71
N GLY A 326 -1.83 17.43 4.17
CA GLY A 326 -1.41 16.04 4.06
C GLY A 326 -1.45 15.23 5.37
N VAL A 327 -1.74 15.88 6.50
CA VAL A 327 -1.77 15.23 7.82
C VAL A 327 -2.81 14.11 7.89
N ALA A 328 -4.01 14.33 7.31
CA ALA A 328 -5.06 13.31 7.28
C ALA A 328 -4.60 12.07 6.48
N ILE A 329 -3.96 12.28 5.34
CA ILE A 329 -3.45 11.21 4.46
C ILE A 329 -2.34 10.44 5.18
N ALA A 330 -1.39 11.13 5.80
CA ALA A 330 -0.31 10.50 6.54
C ALA A 330 -0.81 9.65 7.72
N ARG A 331 -1.84 10.12 8.44
CA ARG A 331 -2.48 9.37 9.53
C ARG A 331 -3.21 8.12 9.01
N VAL A 332 -3.95 8.23 7.93
CA VAL A 332 -4.61 7.07 7.31
C VAL A 332 -3.55 6.07 6.83
N ASN A 333 -2.44 6.56 6.25
CA ASN A 333 -1.34 5.70 5.81
C ASN A 333 -0.62 4.98 6.97
N LEU A 334 -0.55 5.57 8.16
CA LEU A 334 -0.04 4.90 9.35
C LEU A 334 -0.82 3.61 9.65
N PHE A 335 -2.14 3.62 9.47
CA PHE A 335 -3.00 2.46 9.73
C PHE A 335 -2.84 1.32 8.72
N ASN A 336 -2.24 1.57 7.55
CA ASN A 336 -1.73 0.52 6.67
C ASN A 336 -0.73 -0.36 7.42
N TYR A 337 0.30 0.23 8.00
CA TYR A 337 1.36 -0.51 8.71
C TYR A 337 0.87 -1.14 9.99
N VAL A 338 0.04 -0.42 10.77
CA VAL A 338 -0.61 -0.98 11.96
C VAL A 338 -1.43 -2.23 11.59
N GLY A 339 -2.25 -2.13 10.54
CA GLY A 339 -3.06 -3.25 10.06
C GLY A 339 -2.21 -4.45 9.63
N PHE A 340 -1.13 -4.21 8.89
CA PHE A 340 -0.25 -5.28 8.42
C PHE A 340 0.44 -6.02 9.57
N ILE A 341 0.98 -5.28 10.56
CA ILE A 341 1.64 -5.87 11.75
C ILE A 341 0.62 -6.65 12.60
N VAL A 342 -0.51 -5.99 12.90
CA VAL A 342 -1.58 -6.61 13.71
C VAL A 342 -2.14 -7.84 12.99
N GLY A 343 -2.30 -7.78 11.66
CA GLY A 343 -2.82 -8.88 10.86
C GLY A 343 -1.93 -10.12 10.91
N ALA A 344 -0.63 -9.94 10.74
CA ALA A 344 0.32 -11.04 10.84
C ALA A 344 0.30 -11.70 12.23
N ALA A 345 0.32 -10.89 13.31
CA ALA A 345 0.30 -11.38 14.68
C ALA A 345 -1.05 -12.03 15.05
N LEU A 346 -2.17 -11.41 14.68
CA LEU A 346 -3.51 -11.89 14.99
C LEU A 346 -3.80 -13.23 14.31
N VAL A 347 -3.56 -13.30 12.99
CA VAL A 347 -3.85 -14.50 12.21
C VAL A 347 -2.88 -15.62 12.57
N GLY A 348 -1.59 -15.33 12.75
CA GLY A 348 -0.60 -16.31 13.23
C GLY A 348 -0.96 -16.87 14.60
N GLY A 349 -1.29 -16.00 15.58
CA GLY A 349 -1.66 -16.44 16.91
C GLY A 349 -2.95 -17.28 16.97
N ILE A 350 -3.95 -16.94 16.14
CA ILE A 350 -5.15 -17.79 16.03
C ILE A 350 -4.82 -19.12 15.31
N ALA A 351 -3.95 -19.08 14.30
CA ALA A 351 -3.55 -20.30 13.59
C ALA A 351 -2.86 -21.30 14.53
N ASP A 352 -1.98 -20.83 15.40
CA ASP A 352 -1.30 -21.66 16.41
C ASP A 352 -2.28 -22.24 17.44
N ALA A 353 -3.30 -21.47 17.85
CA ALA A 353 -4.24 -21.86 18.88
C ALA A 353 -5.41 -22.73 18.36
N ALA A 354 -5.91 -22.47 17.15
CA ALA A 354 -7.17 -23.03 16.64
C ALA A 354 -7.08 -23.54 15.19
N GLY A 355 -5.91 -23.44 14.57
CA GLY A 355 -5.65 -23.90 13.21
C GLY A 355 -5.85 -22.80 12.16
N MET A 356 -5.15 -22.98 11.03
CA MET A 356 -5.06 -21.99 9.96
C MET A 356 -6.41 -21.66 9.32
N GLN A 357 -7.31 -22.63 9.22
CA GLN A 357 -8.65 -22.42 8.65
C GLN A 357 -9.47 -21.44 9.49
N VAL A 358 -9.47 -21.62 10.82
CA VAL A 358 -10.17 -20.75 11.78
C VAL A 358 -9.54 -19.35 11.83
N ALA A 359 -8.23 -19.25 11.62
CA ALA A 359 -7.52 -17.98 11.65
C ALA A 359 -8.04 -16.96 10.61
N PHE A 360 -8.53 -17.43 9.46
CA PHE A 360 -9.15 -16.58 8.43
C PHE A 360 -10.53 -16.03 8.82
N ALA A 361 -11.14 -16.50 9.94
CA ALA A 361 -12.34 -15.88 10.47
C ALA A 361 -12.10 -14.47 11.04
N ALA A 362 -10.90 -14.17 11.52
CA ALA A 362 -10.56 -12.82 12.00
C ALA A 362 -10.65 -11.76 10.86
N PRO A 363 -9.96 -11.91 9.72
CA PRO A 363 -10.14 -10.97 8.60
C PRO A 363 -11.54 -11.00 7.99
N LEU A 364 -12.31 -12.11 8.08
CA LEU A 364 -13.73 -12.14 7.70
C LEU A 364 -14.55 -11.12 8.51
N VAL A 365 -14.43 -11.14 9.84
CA VAL A 365 -15.13 -10.19 10.72
C VAL A 365 -14.74 -8.76 10.43
N LEU A 366 -13.44 -8.50 10.22
CA LEU A 366 -12.94 -7.16 9.93
C LEU A 366 -13.37 -6.67 8.53
N ALA A 367 -13.40 -7.54 7.53
CA ALA A 367 -13.94 -7.21 6.21
C ALA A 367 -15.44 -6.87 6.28
N ALA A 368 -16.22 -7.62 7.06
CA ALA A 368 -17.61 -7.29 7.32
C ALA A 368 -17.75 -5.94 8.06
N ALA A 369 -16.85 -5.62 9.00
CA ALA A 369 -16.86 -4.33 9.69
C ALA A 369 -16.58 -3.14 8.75
N ILE A 370 -15.84 -3.32 7.63
CA ILE A 370 -15.65 -2.27 6.61
C ILE A 370 -17.01 -1.81 6.05
N ILE A 371 -18.00 -2.69 5.95
CA ILE A 371 -19.37 -2.35 5.49
C ILE A 371 -19.98 -1.28 6.38
N ALA A 372 -19.82 -1.43 7.72
CA ALA A 372 -20.33 -0.46 8.70
C ALA A 372 -19.56 0.88 8.68
N LEU A 373 -18.29 0.87 8.25
CA LEU A 373 -17.46 2.06 8.12
C LEU A 373 -17.71 2.85 6.82
N ALA A 374 -18.37 2.25 5.83
CA ALA A 374 -18.60 2.84 4.51
C ALA A 374 -19.27 4.23 4.53
N PRO A 375 -20.20 4.57 5.44
CA PRO A 375 -20.76 5.93 5.53
C PRO A 375 -19.70 7.03 5.75
N GLY A 376 -18.56 6.71 6.38
CA GLY A 376 -17.45 7.66 6.56
C GLY A 376 -16.78 8.11 5.25
N PHE A 377 -17.05 7.43 4.14
CA PHE A 377 -16.52 7.74 2.81
C PHE A 377 -17.43 8.67 1.99
N HIS A 378 -18.65 8.99 2.46
CA HIS A 378 -19.51 9.95 1.77
C HIS A 378 -18.85 11.33 1.69
N PRO A 379 -18.93 12.01 0.52
CA PRO A 379 -18.60 13.42 0.45
C PRO A 379 -19.51 14.16 1.45
N LYS A 380 -18.94 14.88 2.42
CA LYS A 380 -19.74 15.80 3.23
C LYS A 380 -20.21 16.90 2.30
N LEU A 381 -21.52 17.07 2.15
CA LEU A 381 -22.09 18.29 1.59
C LEU A 381 -21.60 19.46 2.45
N PRO A 382 -21.14 20.57 1.84
CA PRO A 382 -20.86 21.78 2.61
C PRO A 382 -22.12 22.09 3.43
N ALA A 383 -21.95 22.35 4.74
CA ALA A 383 -23.04 22.78 5.57
C ALA A 383 -23.67 24.00 4.88
N GLN A 384 -24.95 23.92 4.50
CA GLN A 384 -25.68 25.08 4.07
C GLN A 384 -25.67 26.02 5.27
N THR A 385 -24.88 27.09 5.18
CA THR A 385 -24.97 28.22 6.12
C THR A 385 -26.34 28.85 5.90
N THR A 386 -27.30 28.45 6.75
CA THR A 386 -28.57 29.18 6.93
C THR A 386 -28.30 30.45 7.67
#